data_afa48dada43481aaa406a55b6806bed0
#
_entry.id   afa48dada43481aaa406a55b6806bed0
#
_cell.length_a   1.000
_cell.length_b   1.000
_cell.length_c   1.000
_cell.angle_alpha   90.00
_cell.angle_beta   90.00
_cell.angle_gamma   90.00
#
_symmetry.space_group_name_H-M   'P 1'
#
loop_
_entity.id
_entity.type
_entity.pdbx_description
1 polymer ?
#
loop_
_entity_poly.entity_id
_entity_poly.type
_entity_poly.pdbx_seq_one_letter_code
_entity_poly.pdbx_strand_id
1 'polypeptide(L)'
;GWAGELPFKAVLKERMEDRPYEIYKAQKATDKLFSFAKATPAIPLEPVQFLKPLDVEELASTLEPGGAFSRHNLDFEHRSQQVQVLKSVAEALNKGNHLMVEAGTGTGKSLAYLIPAAQWALQNGERVVVSTNTIALQDQLINKDLPDLIEALDSDLRTAVLKGRSNYLCPRKLNALRKRGPENADELRILAKILV
;
A
#
# COMPACT_ATOMS: atom_id res chain seq x y z
N GLY A 1 -3.15 -40.77 17.09
CA GLY A 1 -3.07 -40.15 18.37
C GLY A 1 -1.85 -39.30 18.53
N TRP A 2 -1.93 -38.02 18.24
CA TRP A 2 -0.90 -37.04 18.60
C TRP A 2 -1.27 -36.49 20.00
N ALA A 3 -0.95 -37.23 21.03
CA ALA A 3 -1.07 -36.81 22.43
C ALA A 3 0.29 -36.39 23.02
N GLY A 4 1.25 -35.99 22.21
CA GLY A 4 2.50 -35.39 22.69
C GLY A 4 2.35 -33.87 22.74
N GLU A 5 2.69 -33.23 23.85
CA GLU A 5 2.87 -31.78 23.90
C GLU A 5 3.79 -31.38 22.77
N LEU A 6 3.31 -30.49 21.87
CA LEU A 6 4.14 -29.96 20.81
C LEU A 6 5.41 -29.38 21.44
N PRO A 7 6.63 -29.68 20.90
CA PRO A 7 7.90 -29.22 21.49
C PRO A 7 7.92 -27.71 21.76
N PHE A 8 7.19 -26.94 20.96
CA PHE A 8 7.06 -25.50 21.12
C PHE A 8 6.18 -25.10 22.31
N LYS A 9 5.18 -25.92 22.66
CA LYS A 9 4.34 -25.68 23.86
C LYS A 9 5.15 -25.87 25.13
N ALA A 10 6.06 -26.85 25.16
CA ALA A 10 7.00 -27.06 26.26
C ALA A 10 7.99 -25.90 26.39
N VAL A 11 8.58 -25.44 25.29
CA VAL A 11 9.49 -24.28 25.27
C VAL A 11 8.81 -22.98 25.68
N LEU A 12 7.56 -22.75 25.22
CA LEU A 12 6.79 -21.59 25.66
C LEU A 12 6.44 -21.69 27.15
N LYS A 13 6.05 -22.87 27.64
CA LYS A 13 5.74 -23.09 29.04
C LYS A 13 6.94 -22.83 29.92
N GLU A 14 8.10 -23.40 29.56
CA GLU A 14 9.37 -23.23 30.27
C GLU A 14 9.81 -21.74 30.31
N ARG A 15 9.74 -21.02 29.18
CA ARG A 15 10.03 -19.59 29.14
C ARG A 15 8.99 -18.72 29.85
N MET A 16 7.77 -19.20 29.98
CA MET A 16 6.68 -18.47 30.62
C MET A 16 6.68 -18.67 32.15
N GLU A 17 7.13 -19.80 32.64
CA GLU A 17 7.26 -20.06 34.08
C GLU A 17 8.34 -19.22 34.75
N ASP A 18 9.40 -18.88 34.00
CA ASP A 18 10.53 -18.07 34.52
C ASP A 18 10.29 -16.54 34.46
N ARG A 19 9.23 -16.07 33.78
CA ARG A 19 9.01 -14.63 33.57
C ARG A 19 7.53 -14.21 33.64
N PRO A 20 6.88 -14.28 34.82
CA PRO A 20 5.46 -13.93 34.94
C PRO A 20 5.13 -12.48 34.53
N TYR A 21 6.10 -11.56 34.64
CA TYR A 21 5.92 -10.18 34.23
C TYR A 21 5.88 -9.99 32.71
N GLU A 22 6.64 -10.76 31.96
CA GLU A 22 6.65 -10.75 30.49
C GLU A 22 5.36 -11.35 29.90
N ILE A 23 4.80 -12.35 30.57
CA ILE A 23 3.49 -12.93 30.22
C ILE A 23 2.40 -11.88 30.39
N TYR A 24 2.41 -11.13 31.49
CA TYR A 24 1.45 -10.07 31.73
C TYR A 24 1.57 -8.94 30.70
N LYS A 25 2.80 -8.56 30.31
CA LYS A 25 3.04 -7.60 29.21
C LYS A 25 2.55 -8.14 27.86
N ALA A 26 2.80 -9.41 27.56
CA ALA A 26 2.35 -10.04 26.32
C ALA A 26 0.83 -10.13 26.26
N GLN A 27 0.16 -10.47 27.37
CA GLN A 27 -1.30 -10.47 27.48
C GLN A 27 -1.87 -9.06 27.30
N LYS A 28 -1.30 -8.04 27.93
CA LYS A 28 -1.70 -6.63 27.74
C LYS A 28 -1.44 -6.12 26.33
N ALA A 29 -0.33 -6.54 25.71
CA ALA A 29 -0.02 -6.20 24.30
C ALA A 29 -1.02 -6.86 23.35
N THR A 30 -1.45 -8.10 23.63
CA THR A 30 -2.46 -8.80 22.84
C THR A 30 -3.88 -8.26 23.03
N ASP A 31 -4.19 -7.71 24.18
CA ASP A 31 -5.46 -7.00 24.39
C ASP A 31 -5.48 -5.67 23.62
N LYS A 32 -4.32 -5.03 23.46
CA LYS A 32 -4.15 -3.84 22.61
C LYS A 32 -4.19 -4.14 21.10
N LEU A 33 -3.90 -5.36 20.65
CA LEU A 33 -4.04 -5.76 19.24
C LEU A 33 -5.47 -5.59 18.70
N PHE A 34 -6.46 -5.58 19.59
CA PHE A 34 -7.87 -5.36 19.26
C PHE A 34 -8.44 -4.07 19.82
N SER A 35 -7.66 -3.31 20.62
CA SER A 35 -8.03 -1.95 20.89
C SER A 35 -7.86 -1.21 19.57
N PHE A 36 -8.96 -0.88 18.93
CA PHE A 36 -8.95 0.17 17.91
C PHE A 36 -8.31 1.39 18.58
N ALA A 37 -7.00 1.58 18.35
CA ALA A 37 -6.42 2.88 18.62
C ALA A 37 -7.40 3.85 18.00
N LYS A 38 -7.89 4.84 18.77
CA LYS A 38 -8.73 5.88 18.22
C LYS A 38 -7.94 6.42 17.04
N ALA A 39 -8.30 5.97 15.84
CA ALA A 39 -7.66 6.44 14.64
C ALA A 39 -7.79 7.95 14.71
N THR A 40 -6.68 8.66 14.69
CA THR A 40 -6.73 10.10 14.53
C THR A 40 -7.64 10.34 13.34
N PRO A 41 -8.74 11.10 13.50
CA PRO A 41 -9.67 11.27 12.40
C PRO A 41 -8.85 11.72 11.20
N ALA A 42 -8.94 10.98 10.10
CA ALA A 42 -8.28 11.40 8.88
C ALA A 42 -8.85 12.77 8.51
N ILE A 43 -7.98 13.72 8.22
CA ILE A 43 -8.42 15.03 7.69
C ILE A 43 -9.21 14.71 6.44
N PRO A 44 -10.51 15.09 6.37
CA PRO A 44 -11.32 14.84 5.19
C PRO A 44 -10.65 15.46 3.96
N LEU A 45 -10.80 14.83 2.81
CA LEU A 45 -10.48 15.48 1.55
C LEU A 45 -11.57 16.54 1.30
N GLU A 46 -11.13 17.72 0.92
CA GLU A 46 -12.02 18.83 0.55
C GLU A 46 -11.89 19.08 -0.96
N PRO A 47 -12.73 18.43 -1.79
CA PRO A 47 -12.70 18.66 -3.23
C PRO A 47 -12.96 20.13 -3.54
N VAL A 48 -12.23 20.66 -4.50
CA VAL A 48 -12.44 22.03 -4.95
C VAL A 48 -13.80 22.18 -5.63
N GLN A 49 -14.44 23.34 -5.49
CA GLN A 49 -15.74 23.61 -6.10
C GLN A 49 -15.69 23.57 -7.64
N PHE A 50 -14.56 23.99 -8.21
CA PHE A 50 -14.31 23.95 -9.65
C PHE A 50 -13.01 23.18 -9.90
N LEU A 51 -13.10 22.14 -10.71
CA LEU A 51 -11.95 21.33 -11.08
C LEU A 51 -10.97 22.18 -11.90
N LYS A 52 -9.70 22.08 -11.51
CA LYS A 52 -8.60 22.72 -12.22
C LYS A 52 -8.04 21.73 -13.23
N PRO A 53 -7.92 22.09 -14.50
CA PRO A 53 -7.31 21.22 -15.49
C PRO A 53 -5.81 21.06 -15.21
N LEU A 54 -5.29 19.89 -15.55
CA LEU A 54 -3.85 19.60 -15.52
C LEU A 54 -3.16 20.33 -16.66
N ASP A 55 -1.98 20.88 -16.42
CA ASP A 55 -1.08 21.31 -17.50
C ASP A 55 -0.37 20.08 -18.07
N VAL A 56 -0.79 19.69 -19.26
CA VAL A 56 -0.33 18.47 -19.94
C VAL A 56 1.14 18.55 -20.30
N GLU A 57 1.63 19.71 -20.73
CA GLU A 57 3.01 19.90 -21.14
C GLU A 57 3.95 19.99 -19.93
N GLU A 58 3.51 20.64 -18.85
CA GLU A 58 4.24 20.66 -17.59
C GLU A 58 4.43 19.24 -17.05
N LEU A 59 3.36 18.44 -17.01
CA LEU A 59 3.44 17.05 -16.57
C LEU A 59 4.34 16.19 -17.48
N ALA A 60 4.25 16.37 -18.79
CA ALA A 60 5.10 15.66 -19.74
C ALA A 60 6.57 15.98 -19.52
N SER A 61 6.91 17.24 -19.21
CA SER A 61 8.27 17.67 -18.95
C SER A 61 8.95 16.93 -17.80
N THR A 62 8.17 16.38 -16.85
CA THR A 62 8.72 15.60 -15.73
C THR A 62 9.44 14.33 -16.16
N LEU A 63 9.03 13.75 -17.30
CA LEU A 63 9.62 12.54 -17.91
C LEU A 63 10.62 12.85 -19.04
N GLU A 64 10.83 14.12 -19.38
CA GLU A 64 11.81 14.51 -20.39
C GLU A 64 13.24 14.52 -19.82
N PRO A 65 14.28 14.48 -20.67
CA PRO A 65 15.65 14.64 -20.24
C PRO A 65 15.84 15.95 -19.46
N GLY A 66 16.38 15.86 -18.23
CA GLY A 66 16.49 16.99 -17.31
C GLY A 66 15.22 17.29 -16.52
N GLY A 67 14.13 16.54 -16.73
CA GLY A 67 12.92 16.60 -15.91
C GLY A 67 13.10 16.01 -14.51
N ALA A 68 12.05 16.06 -13.69
CA ALA A 68 12.08 15.65 -12.29
C ALA A 68 12.58 14.22 -12.11
N PHE A 69 12.06 13.26 -12.89
CA PHE A 69 12.46 11.86 -12.80
C PHE A 69 13.89 11.61 -13.30
N SER A 70 14.33 12.30 -14.33
CA SER A 70 15.70 12.21 -14.82
C SER A 70 16.73 12.76 -13.83
N ARG A 71 16.38 13.75 -13.03
CA ARG A 71 17.24 14.29 -11.96
C ARG A 71 17.25 13.40 -10.73
N HIS A 72 16.11 12.77 -10.43
CA HIS A 72 15.97 11.91 -9.25
C HIS A 72 16.63 10.53 -9.45
N ASN A 73 16.54 9.97 -10.65
CA ASN A 73 17.07 8.64 -10.94
C ASN A 73 18.07 8.71 -12.11
N LEU A 74 19.35 8.45 -11.82
CA LEU A 74 20.43 8.47 -12.82
C LEU A 74 20.28 7.40 -13.91
N ASP A 75 19.58 6.29 -13.59
CA ASP A 75 19.29 5.21 -14.53
C ASP A 75 17.97 5.43 -15.28
N PHE A 76 17.37 6.63 -15.17
CA PHE A 76 16.14 6.95 -15.87
C PHE A 76 16.35 7.00 -17.39
N GLU A 77 15.62 6.15 -18.08
CA GLU A 77 15.61 6.09 -19.54
C GLU A 77 14.37 6.80 -20.10
N HIS A 78 14.57 7.85 -20.87
CA HIS A 78 13.48 8.54 -21.55
C HIS A 78 12.81 7.62 -22.59
N ARG A 79 11.48 7.56 -22.56
CA ARG A 79 10.67 6.77 -23.49
C ARG A 79 9.51 7.60 -24.01
N SER A 80 9.56 7.93 -25.29
CA SER A 80 8.54 8.76 -25.94
C SER A 80 7.12 8.18 -25.80
N GLN A 81 6.99 6.85 -25.83
CA GLN A 81 5.70 6.18 -25.63
C GLN A 81 5.14 6.41 -24.22
N GLN A 82 6.01 6.47 -23.19
CA GLN A 82 5.61 6.77 -21.81
C GLN A 82 5.04 8.19 -21.71
N VAL A 83 5.73 9.16 -22.32
CA VAL A 83 5.27 10.56 -22.37
C VAL A 83 3.94 10.68 -23.11
N GLN A 84 3.78 9.96 -24.22
CA GLN A 84 2.52 9.95 -24.97
C GLN A 84 1.35 9.40 -24.15
N VAL A 85 1.55 8.30 -23.42
CA VAL A 85 0.54 7.75 -22.52
C VAL A 85 0.20 8.74 -21.42
N LEU A 86 1.20 9.39 -20.80
CA LEU A 86 0.99 10.41 -19.78
C LEU A 86 0.09 11.53 -20.28
N LYS A 87 0.43 12.10 -21.46
CA LYS A 87 -0.38 13.16 -22.08
C LYS A 87 -1.82 12.73 -22.32
N SER A 88 -2.02 11.52 -22.86
CA SER A 88 -3.37 10.98 -23.09
C SER A 88 -4.18 10.82 -21.81
N VAL A 89 -3.55 10.38 -20.72
CA VAL A 89 -4.21 10.24 -19.40
C VAL A 89 -4.56 11.61 -18.84
N ALA A 90 -3.65 12.58 -18.87
CA ALA A 90 -3.91 13.95 -18.41
C ALA A 90 -5.05 14.62 -19.19
N GLU A 91 -5.07 14.47 -20.50
CA GLU A 91 -6.17 14.97 -21.33
C GLU A 91 -7.50 14.29 -21.02
N ALA A 92 -7.50 12.98 -20.79
CA ALA A 92 -8.71 12.25 -20.44
C ALA A 92 -9.30 12.73 -19.10
N LEU A 93 -8.45 12.95 -18.09
CA LEU A 93 -8.84 13.54 -16.81
C LEU A 93 -9.42 14.95 -17.01
N ASN A 94 -8.75 15.83 -17.78
CA ASN A 94 -9.21 17.18 -18.04
C ASN A 94 -10.57 17.24 -18.72
N LYS A 95 -10.83 16.29 -19.62
CA LYS A 95 -12.09 16.22 -20.39
C LYS A 95 -13.18 15.37 -19.71
N GLY A 96 -12.87 14.67 -18.62
CA GLY A 96 -13.77 13.72 -17.99
C GLY A 96 -14.13 12.54 -18.89
N ASN A 97 -13.23 12.14 -19.78
CA ASN A 97 -13.45 11.10 -20.78
C ASN A 97 -12.93 9.73 -20.34
N HIS A 98 -13.51 8.67 -20.89
CA HIS A 98 -12.94 7.34 -20.80
C HIS A 98 -11.75 7.21 -21.74
N LEU A 99 -10.69 6.55 -21.27
CA LEU A 99 -9.49 6.28 -22.06
C LEU A 99 -9.15 4.78 -21.98
N MET A 100 -8.84 4.19 -23.13
CA MET A 100 -8.25 2.86 -23.21
C MET A 100 -6.87 2.98 -23.86
N VAL A 101 -5.85 2.45 -23.18
CA VAL A 101 -4.47 2.49 -23.67
C VAL A 101 -3.89 1.09 -23.68
N GLU A 102 -3.34 0.70 -24.80
CA GLU A 102 -2.50 -0.48 -24.94
C GLU A 102 -1.04 -0.03 -25.11
N ALA A 103 -0.17 -0.54 -24.27
CA ALA A 103 1.27 -0.28 -24.35
C ALA A 103 2.05 -1.53 -23.98
N GLY A 104 3.16 -1.80 -24.65
CA GLY A 104 4.01 -2.98 -24.42
C GLY A 104 4.55 -3.09 -23.00
N THR A 105 5.07 -4.25 -22.64
CA THR A 105 5.80 -4.43 -21.39
C THR A 105 7.07 -3.59 -21.37
N GLY A 106 7.43 -3.07 -20.19
CA GLY A 106 8.66 -2.24 -20.07
C GLY A 106 8.55 -0.79 -20.52
N THR A 107 7.40 -0.32 -21.02
CA THR A 107 7.22 1.09 -21.46
C THR A 107 7.07 2.09 -20.30
N GLY A 108 7.14 1.64 -19.03
CA GLY A 108 6.98 2.54 -17.88
C GLY A 108 5.55 3.01 -17.64
N LYS A 109 4.55 2.19 -18.01
CA LYS A 109 3.11 2.51 -17.87
C LYS A 109 2.72 3.04 -16.50
N SER A 110 3.29 2.48 -15.44
CA SER A 110 2.93 2.85 -14.06
C SER A 110 3.12 4.36 -13.83
N LEU A 111 4.29 4.89 -14.11
CA LEU A 111 4.54 6.32 -13.95
C LEU A 111 3.68 7.17 -14.91
N ALA A 112 3.46 6.68 -16.13
CA ALA A 112 2.69 7.42 -17.13
C ALA A 112 1.24 7.70 -16.70
N TYR A 113 0.60 6.84 -15.91
CA TYR A 113 -0.73 7.13 -15.37
C TYR A 113 -0.68 7.65 -13.92
N LEU A 114 0.34 7.30 -13.14
CA LEU A 114 0.43 7.76 -11.74
C LEU A 114 0.74 9.24 -11.63
N ILE A 115 1.58 9.80 -12.50
CA ILE A 115 1.93 11.22 -12.48
C ILE A 115 0.68 12.10 -12.65
N PRO A 116 -0.10 11.98 -13.73
CA PRO A 116 -1.32 12.77 -13.88
C PRO A 116 -2.37 12.48 -12.81
N ALA A 117 -2.49 11.22 -12.35
CA ALA A 117 -3.41 10.85 -11.28
C ALA A 117 -3.04 11.49 -9.93
N ALA A 118 -1.75 11.51 -9.59
CA ALA A 118 -1.24 12.16 -8.38
C ALA A 118 -1.46 13.68 -8.42
N GLN A 119 -1.11 14.32 -9.53
CA GLN A 119 -1.30 15.76 -9.70
C GLN A 119 -2.79 16.15 -9.67
N TRP A 120 -3.66 15.33 -10.29
CA TRP A 120 -5.11 15.53 -10.20
C TRP A 120 -5.60 15.49 -8.76
N ALA A 121 -5.17 14.48 -8.01
CA ALA A 121 -5.56 14.32 -6.61
C ALA A 121 -5.10 15.48 -5.73
N LEU A 122 -3.84 15.93 -5.90
CA LEU A 122 -3.27 17.05 -5.15
C LEU A 122 -3.95 18.38 -5.50
N GLN A 123 -4.10 18.66 -6.79
CA GLN A 123 -4.60 19.95 -7.28
C GLN A 123 -6.08 20.15 -7.01
N ASN A 124 -6.87 19.06 -7.05
CA ASN A 124 -8.32 19.10 -6.94
C ASN A 124 -8.87 18.61 -5.59
N GLY A 125 -7.99 18.14 -4.69
CA GLY A 125 -8.41 17.56 -3.41
C GLY A 125 -9.26 16.29 -3.58
N GLU A 126 -9.17 15.63 -4.72
CA GLU A 126 -9.95 14.47 -5.06
C GLU A 126 -9.19 13.15 -4.80
N ARG A 127 -9.95 12.07 -4.77
CA ARG A 127 -9.39 10.73 -4.62
C ARG A 127 -9.32 10.03 -5.96
N VAL A 128 -8.14 9.55 -6.32
CA VAL A 128 -7.95 8.68 -7.49
C VAL A 128 -7.75 7.24 -7.01
N VAL A 129 -8.45 6.31 -7.66
CA VAL A 129 -8.37 4.88 -7.36
C VAL A 129 -7.63 4.17 -8.50
N VAL A 130 -6.54 3.49 -8.15
CA VAL A 130 -5.80 2.64 -9.07
C VAL A 130 -6.07 1.18 -8.74
N SER A 131 -6.67 0.44 -9.67
CA SER A 131 -6.94 -0.99 -9.53
C SER A 131 -5.94 -1.82 -10.32
N THR A 132 -5.38 -2.85 -9.67
CA THR A 132 -4.41 -3.77 -10.28
C THR A 132 -4.89 -5.20 -10.18
N ASN A 133 -4.51 -6.04 -11.14
CA ASN A 133 -4.94 -7.43 -11.16
C ASN A 133 -4.12 -8.35 -10.26
N THR A 134 -2.88 -7.99 -9.91
CA THR A 134 -1.98 -8.85 -9.14
C THR A 134 -1.47 -8.17 -7.88
N ILE A 135 -1.26 -8.96 -6.82
CA ILE A 135 -0.65 -8.48 -5.56
C ILE A 135 0.77 -7.97 -5.82
N ALA A 136 1.53 -8.65 -6.69
CA ALA A 136 2.90 -8.23 -7.02
C ALA A 136 2.95 -6.82 -7.61
N LEU A 137 2.03 -6.49 -8.53
CA LEU A 137 1.95 -5.13 -9.08
C LEU A 137 1.47 -4.12 -8.04
N GLN A 138 0.54 -4.50 -7.16
CA GLN A 138 0.11 -3.65 -6.06
C GLN A 138 1.26 -3.34 -5.09
N ASP A 139 2.06 -4.35 -4.76
CA ASP A 139 3.23 -4.19 -3.90
C ASP A 139 4.33 -3.35 -4.58
N GLN A 140 4.54 -3.50 -5.89
CA GLN A 140 5.43 -2.64 -6.67
C GLN A 140 4.99 -1.17 -6.63
N LEU A 141 3.71 -0.90 -6.87
CA LEU A 141 3.18 0.46 -6.86
C LEU A 141 3.38 1.14 -5.49
N ILE A 142 3.09 0.42 -4.40
CA ILE A 142 3.16 0.99 -3.04
C ILE A 142 4.59 1.13 -2.52
N ASN A 143 5.46 0.14 -2.82
CA ASN A 143 6.79 0.10 -2.21
C ASN A 143 7.88 0.71 -3.10
N LYS A 144 7.58 1.00 -4.36
CA LYS A 144 8.53 1.56 -5.32
C LYS A 144 7.97 2.75 -6.09
N ASP A 145 6.99 2.53 -6.97
CA ASP A 145 6.58 3.52 -7.95
C ASP A 145 6.00 4.79 -7.30
N LEU A 146 5.21 4.66 -6.22
CA LEU A 146 4.65 5.80 -5.48
C LEU A 146 5.68 6.53 -4.61
N PRO A 147 6.55 5.87 -3.84
CA PRO A 147 7.66 6.54 -3.16
C PRO A 147 8.57 7.31 -4.12
N ASP A 148 9.00 6.69 -5.22
CA ASP A 148 9.83 7.34 -6.24
C ASP A 148 9.13 8.58 -6.84
N LEU A 149 7.82 8.48 -7.07
CA LEU A 149 7.02 9.60 -7.58
C LEU A 149 6.92 10.74 -6.57
N ILE A 150 6.63 10.44 -5.31
CA ILE A 150 6.50 11.43 -4.23
C ILE A 150 7.82 12.19 -4.06
N GLU A 151 8.94 11.47 -4.07
CA GLU A 151 10.27 12.06 -3.92
C GLU A 151 10.67 12.87 -5.15
N ALA A 152 10.46 12.35 -6.38
CA ALA A 152 10.79 13.05 -7.60
C ALA A 152 9.99 14.35 -7.81
N LEU A 153 8.74 14.40 -7.34
CA LEU A 153 7.86 15.56 -7.46
C LEU A 153 7.83 16.44 -6.19
N ASP A 154 8.58 16.09 -5.14
CA ASP A 154 8.59 16.77 -3.84
C ASP A 154 7.16 17.08 -3.35
N SER A 155 6.31 16.05 -3.27
CA SER A 155 4.87 16.20 -3.08
C SER A 155 4.36 15.61 -1.77
N ASP A 156 3.32 16.23 -1.19
CA ASP A 156 2.61 15.73 0.01
C ASP A 156 1.51 14.71 -0.33
N LEU A 157 1.68 13.92 -1.39
CA LEU A 157 0.69 12.94 -1.82
C LEU A 157 0.45 11.87 -0.74
N ARG A 158 -0.79 11.76 -0.31
CA ARG A 158 -1.21 10.71 0.63
C ARG A 158 -1.68 9.48 -0.13
N THR A 159 -1.07 8.35 0.14
CA THR A 159 -1.39 7.08 -0.51
C THR A 159 -1.84 6.03 0.49
N ALA A 160 -2.69 5.11 0.05
CA ALA A 160 -3.12 3.97 0.85
C ALA A 160 -3.36 2.75 -0.05
N VAL A 161 -3.13 1.56 0.49
CA VAL A 161 -3.44 0.30 -0.20
C VAL A 161 -4.65 -0.37 0.41
N LEU A 162 -5.54 -0.85 -0.46
CA LEU A 162 -6.66 -1.69 -0.08
C LEU A 162 -6.54 -3.03 -0.78
N LYS A 163 -6.35 -4.09 0.00
CA LYS A 163 -6.30 -5.47 -0.50
C LYS A 163 -7.66 -6.15 -0.31
N GLY A 164 -7.91 -7.23 -1.02
CA GLY A 164 -9.10 -8.05 -0.80
C GLY A 164 -9.17 -8.56 0.65
N ARG A 165 -10.38 -8.75 1.17
CA ARG A 165 -10.64 -9.13 2.58
C ARG A 165 -9.84 -10.36 3.05
N SER A 166 -9.54 -11.29 2.15
CA SER A 166 -8.74 -12.49 2.45
C SER A 166 -7.29 -12.19 2.84
N ASN A 167 -6.78 -10.98 2.53
CA ASN A 167 -5.42 -10.54 2.86
C ASN A 167 -5.32 -9.85 4.22
N TYR A 168 -6.43 -9.71 4.93
CA TYR A 168 -6.45 -9.10 6.26
C TYR A 168 -6.71 -10.12 7.34
N LEU A 169 -6.04 -9.93 8.46
CA LEU A 169 -6.29 -10.72 9.66
C LEU A 169 -7.74 -10.49 10.14
N CYS A 170 -8.48 -11.59 10.34
CA CYS A 170 -9.81 -11.52 10.90
C CYS A 170 -9.75 -11.54 12.43
N PRO A 171 -10.08 -10.45 13.15
CA PRO A 171 -10.01 -10.38 14.61
C PRO A 171 -10.87 -11.45 15.28
N ARG A 172 -12.05 -11.74 14.74
CA ARG A 172 -12.95 -12.78 15.26
C ARG A 172 -12.31 -14.17 15.19
N LYS A 173 -11.70 -14.53 14.04
CA LYS A 173 -11.02 -15.83 13.87
C LYS A 173 -9.80 -15.95 14.77
N LEU A 174 -9.02 -14.88 14.89
CA LEU A 174 -7.87 -14.87 15.78
C LEU A 174 -8.28 -15.00 17.25
N ASN A 175 -9.32 -14.30 17.68
CA ASN A 175 -9.83 -14.42 19.06
C ASN A 175 -10.38 -15.82 19.34
N ALA A 176 -11.06 -16.45 18.38
CA ALA A 176 -11.50 -17.83 18.50
C ALA A 176 -10.33 -18.80 18.62
N LEU A 177 -9.29 -18.64 17.79
CA LEU A 177 -8.06 -19.42 17.84
C LEU A 177 -7.34 -19.27 19.19
N ARG A 178 -7.24 -18.05 19.71
CA ARG A 178 -6.63 -17.77 21.03
C ARG A 178 -7.37 -18.47 22.16
N LYS A 179 -8.73 -18.45 22.14
CA LYS A 179 -9.55 -19.09 23.19
C LYS A 179 -9.49 -20.61 23.13
N ARG A 180 -9.53 -21.19 21.93
CA ARG A 180 -9.50 -22.63 21.70
C ARG A 180 -8.07 -23.20 21.85
N GLY A 181 -7.07 -22.41 21.47
CA GLY A 181 -5.70 -22.85 21.25
C GLY A 181 -5.52 -23.45 19.85
N PRO A 182 -4.25 -23.54 19.38
CA PRO A 182 -3.95 -24.15 18.08
C PRO A 182 -4.11 -25.67 18.15
N GLU A 183 -4.80 -26.26 17.17
CA GLU A 183 -5.02 -27.70 17.05
C GLU A 183 -3.99 -28.41 16.17
N ASN A 184 -3.26 -27.66 15.35
CA ASN A 184 -2.26 -28.19 14.45
C ASN A 184 -1.03 -27.25 14.34
N ALA A 185 0.04 -27.75 13.72
CA ALA A 185 1.28 -27.00 13.57
C ALA A 185 1.16 -25.72 12.74
N ASP A 186 0.27 -25.69 11.77
CA ASP A 186 0.07 -24.52 10.91
C ASP A 186 -0.65 -23.40 11.67
N GLU A 187 -1.69 -23.72 12.45
CA GLU A 187 -2.35 -22.77 13.34
C GLU A 187 -1.37 -22.20 14.39
N LEU A 188 -0.49 -23.07 14.92
CA LEU A 188 0.52 -22.65 15.88
C LEU A 188 1.53 -21.68 15.23
N ARG A 189 1.99 -21.98 13.99
CA ARG A 189 2.88 -21.09 13.23
C ARG A 189 2.24 -19.74 12.94
N ILE A 190 0.97 -19.74 12.54
CA ILE A 190 0.21 -18.51 12.28
C ILE A 190 0.10 -17.69 13.58
N LEU A 191 -0.30 -18.32 14.67
CA LEU A 191 -0.43 -17.66 15.96
C LEU A 191 0.91 -17.08 16.44
N ALA A 192 1.99 -17.84 16.31
CA ALA A 192 3.34 -17.37 16.66
C ALA A 192 3.76 -16.15 15.82
N LYS A 193 3.52 -16.17 14.50
CA LYS A 193 3.84 -15.02 13.62
C LYS A 193 3.05 -13.75 13.94
N ILE A 194 1.86 -13.87 14.54
CA ILE A 194 1.02 -12.72 14.87
C ILE A 194 1.38 -12.14 16.24
N LEU A 195 1.89 -12.98 17.15
CA LEU A 195 2.17 -12.59 18.53
C LEU A 195 3.63 -12.17 18.78
N VAL A 196 4.51 -12.36 17.81
CA VAL A 196 5.91 -11.91 17.83
C VAL A 196 6.03 -10.58 17.08
#